data_15cb2a149a04413f2b08d6d2fbf8092c
#
_entry.id   15cb2a149a04413f2b08d6d2fbf8092c
#
_cell.length_a   1.000
_cell.length_b   1.000
_cell.length_c   1.000
_cell.angle_alpha   90.00
_cell.angle_beta   90.00
_cell.angle_gamma   90.00
#
_symmetry.space_group_name_H-M   'P 1'
#
loop_
_entity.id
_entity.type
_entity.pdbx_description
1 polymer ?
#
loop_
_entity_poly.entity_id
_entity_poly.type
_entity_poly.pdbx_seq_one_letter_code
_entity_poly.pdbx_strand_id
1 'polypeptide(L)'
;MSPPTTQALAEGALGIALLHIERGNLAAARPLLTEAVTGGVSTGSNASLFHGAPALEFVLGRAGRADQTVQTAVDRVVAARLAAASCRRKATRLPALAEFDLIRGLTGLGVVLLARAGSPPPLLQEVLAYLVTLAVPAEADAQVLPGWWSPDSPTHEEITGGHANNGVAHGIAGPLALLSLAARRGVLVEGQIGAIKTFTAWLEKFGSFYWITLDPLAAEALQAPSLRPSWCYGDLGIARTLQLAACALGDDARRQKAEELAIAALTDPARLSRVTDASLCHGWAGLLTVTTALAADSRTPDRFAEPIRQTRQRLEAGIPALSKPGFMEGRAGAVMALKGSNVTGWTRALLIN
;
A
#
# COMPACT_ATOMS: atom_id res chain seq x y z
N MET A 1 25.35 -8.49 -9.85
CA MET A 1 24.50 -9.57 -9.30
C MET A 1 23.31 -8.91 -8.64
N SER A 2 22.10 -9.21 -9.10
CA SER A 2 20.88 -8.77 -8.39
C SER A 2 20.90 -9.38 -6.98
N PRO A 3 20.47 -8.61 -5.93
CA PRO A 3 20.40 -9.15 -4.57
C PRO A 3 19.46 -10.37 -4.56
N PRO A 4 19.71 -11.37 -3.69
CA PRO A 4 18.91 -12.57 -3.64
C PRO A 4 17.43 -12.22 -3.37
N THR A 5 16.55 -12.60 -4.27
CA THR A 5 15.10 -12.38 -4.19
C THR A 5 14.45 -13.12 -3.02
N THR A 6 15.17 -14.01 -2.36
CA THR A 6 14.68 -14.84 -1.23
C THR A 6 14.10 -14.02 -0.08
N GLN A 7 14.66 -12.83 0.24
CA GLN A 7 14.18 -11.93 1.29
C GLN A 7 13.02 -11.01 0.84
N ALA A 8 12.58 -11.12 -0.42
CA ALA A 8 11.49 -10.30 -0.90
C ALA A 8 10.13 -10.89 -0.48
N LEU A 9 9.27 -10.03 0.07
CA LEU A 9 7.87 -10.38 0.29
C LEU A 9 7.11 -10.47 -1.05
N ALA A 10 7.43 -9.59 -2.00
CA ALA A 10 6.71 -9.54 -3.28
C ALA A 10 6.88 -10.81 -4.12
N GLU A 11 8.11 -11.26 -4.31
CA GLU A 11 8.45 -12.32 -5.27
C GLU A 11 9.19 -13.50 -4.66
N GLY A 12 9.74 -13.36 -3.44
CA GLY A 12 10.66 -14.31 -2.84
C GLY A 12 10.01 -15.30 -1.88
N ALA A 13 10.89 -16.00 -1.15
CA ALA A 13 10.51 -17.05 -0.20
C ALA A 13 9.59 -16.53 0.92
N LEU A 14 9.74 -15.27 1.36
CA LEU A 14 8.89 -14.68 2.40
C LEU A 14 7.42 -14.60 1.97
N GLY A 15 7.13 -14.26 0.72
CA GLY A 15 5.75 -14.22 0.21
C GLY A 15 5.11 -15.60 0.11
N ILE A 16 5.89 -16.62 -0.25
CA ILE A 16 5.43 -18.02 -0.27
C ILE A 16 5.22 -18.54 1.16
N ALA A 17 6.14 -18.23 2.08
CA ALA A 17 6.01 -18.58 3.50
C ALA A 17 4.72 -17.99 4.09
N LEU A 18 4.37 -16.75 3.75
CA LEU A 18 3.14 -16.09 4.20
C LEU A 18 1.87 -16.86 3.79
N LEU A 19 1.81 -17.42 2.57
CA LEU A 19 0.72 -18.30 2.14
C LEU A 19 0.61 -19.54 3.04
N HIS A 20 1.74 -20.19 3.36
CA HIS A 20 1.73 -21.36 4.23
C HIS A 20 1.32 -21.01 5.67
N ILE A 21 1.74 -19.87 6.18
CA ILE A 21 1.34 -19.34 7.49
C ILE A 21 -0.17 -19.08 7.52
N GLU A 22 -0.72 -18.42 6.50
CA GLU A 22 -2.17 -18.17 6.39
C GLU A 22 -2.99 -19.47 6.36
N ARG A 23 -2.39 -20.55 5.84
CA ARG A 23 -3.00 -21.88 5.82
C ARG A 23 -2.81 -22.67 7.12
N GLY A 24 -2.13 -22.13 8.13
CA GLY A 24 -1.76 -22.85 9.35
C GLY A 24 -0.66 -23.92 9.16
N ASN A 25 -0.03 -23.97 7.98
CA ASN A 25 1.01 -24.95 7.66
C ASN A 25 2.41 -24.41 7.97
N LEU A 26 2.73 -24.31 9.26
CA LEU A 26 4.02 -23.79 9.72
C LEU A 26 5.20 -24.70 9.34
N ALA A 27 4.96 -25.99 9.18
CA ALA A 27 6.00 -26.94 8.73
C ALA A 27 6.52 -26.61 7.33
N ALA A 28 5.60 -26.27 6.41
CA ALA A 28 5.97 -25.84 5.04
C ALA A 28 6.53 -24.41 4.98
N ALA A 29 6.17 -23.54 5.93
CA ALA A 29 6.73 -22.19 5.99
C ALA A 29 8.19 -22.17 6.48
N ARG A 30 8.57 -23.08 7.39
CA ARG A 30 9.89 -23.10 8.03
C ARG A 30 11.07 -23.11 7.05
N PRO A 31 11.16 -24.02 6.05
CA PRO A 31 12.29 -24.04 5.11
C PRO A 31 12.41 -22.75 4.32
N LEU A 32 11.29 -22.12 3.93
CA LEU A 32 11.26 -20.85 3.21
C LEU A 32 11.77 -19.71 4.07
N LEU A 33 11.41 -19.68 5.35
CA LEU A 33 11.93 -18.68 6.30
C LEU A 33 13.44 -18.88 6.52
N THR A 34 13.90 -20.14 6.62
CA THR A 34 15.34 -20.46 6.74
C THR A 34 16.09 -19.99 5.48
N GLU A 35 15.58 -20.29 4.30
CA GLU A 35 16.15 -19.83 3.03
C GLU A 35 16.28 -18.30 3.00
N ALA A 36 15.24 -17.59 3.41
CA ALA A 36 15.24 -16.12 3.41
C ALA A 36 16.34 -15.48 4.29
N VAL A 37 16.80 -16.18 5.33
CA VAL A 37 17.81 -15.65 6.28
C VAL A 37 19.22 -16.22 6.09
N THR A 38 19.40 -17.26 5.28
CA THR A 38 20.67 -18.01 5.15
C THR A 38 21.84 -17.13 4.70
N GLY A 39 21.62 -16.12 3.88
CA GLY A 39 22.65 -15.17 3.41
C GLY A 39 22.78 -13.89 4.25
N GLY A 40 22.23 -13.88 5.47
CA GLY A 40 22.03 -12.65 6.26
C GLY A 40 20.77 -11.91 5.84
N VAL A 41 20.31 -10.98 6.68
CA VAL A 41 19.08 -10.21 6.44
C VAL A 41 19.42 -8.75 6.18
N SER A 42 18.93 -8.20 5.07
CA SER A 42 19.20 -6.81 4.69
C SER A 42 18.56 -5.82 5.68
N THR A 43 19.40 -4.90 6.16
CA THR A 43 19.02 -3.72 6.97
C THR A 43 19.48 -2.41 6.31
N GLY A 44 19.96 -2.48 5.06
CA GLY A 44 20.50 -1.36 4.30
C GLY A 44 19.42 -0.48 3.66
N SER A 45 19.85 0.28 2.64
CA SER A 45 18.98 1.24 1.93
C SER A 45 17.83 0.60 1.15
N ASN A 46 17.89 -0.69 0.87
CA ASN A 46 16.82 -1.46 0.22
C ASN A 46 15.84 -2.14 1.20
N ALA A 47 16.11 -2.06 2.52
CA ALA A 47 15.22 -2.63 3.53
C ALA A 47 13.88 -1.87 3.57
N SER A 48 12.77 -2.60 3.44
CA SER A 48 11.40 -2.07 3.34
C SER A 48 10.37 -3.13 3.72
N LEU A 49 9.09 -2.78 3.81
CA LEU A 49 8.01 -3.77 4.01
C LEU A 49 8.13 -4.97 3.05
N PHE A 50 8.63 -4.74 1.84
CA PHE A 50 8.72 -5.78 0.82
C PHE A 50 10.11 -6.42 0.68
N HIS A 51 11.10 -6.04 1.52
CA HIS A 51 12.46 -6.62 1.45
C HIS A 51 13.22 -6.53 2.77
N GLY A 52 14.01 -7.57 3.06
CA GLY A 52 14.94 -7.61 4.21
C GLY A 52 14.26 -7.71 5.57
N ALA A 53 14.85 -7.09 6.60
CA ALA A 53 14.39 -7.20 7.98
C ALA A 53 12.94 -6.78 8.21
N PRO A 54 12.41 -5.69 7.60
CA PRO A 54 11.00 -5.34 7.78
C PRO A 54 10.04 -6.35 7.15
N ALA A 55 10.38 -6.93 6.00
CA ALA A 55 9.59 -7.99 5.38
C ALA A 55 9.59 -9.26 6.23
N LEU A 56 10.74 -9.63 6.78
CA LEU A 56 10.87 -10.76 7.70
C LEU A 56 10.07 -10.55 8.98
N GLU A 57 10.18 -9.37 9.60
CA GLU A 57 9.39 -9.03 10.80
C GLU A 57 7.89 -9.13 10.53
N PHE A 58 7.43 -8.57 9.40
CA PHE A 58 6.04 -8.66 9.02
C PHE A 58 5.57 -10.11 8.95
N VAL A 59 6.30 -10.98 8.23
CA VAL A 59 5.92 -12.38 8.06
C VAL A 59 5.97 -13.16 9.37
N LEU A 60 7.00 -12.98 10.21
CA LEU A 60 7.08 -13.60 11.52
C LEU A 60 5.91 -13.18 12.41
N GLY A 61 5.58 -11.89 12.43
CA GLY A 61 4.42 -11.38 13.16
C GLY A 61 3.08 -12.01 12.69
N ARG A 62 2.95 -12.34 11.40
CA ARG A 62 1.77 -13.07 10.87
C ARG A 62 1.73 -14.53 11.35
N ALA A 63 2.87 -15.10 11.68
CA ALA A 63 2.97 -16.42 12.32
C ALA A 63 2.79 -16.39 13.86
N GLY A 64 2.43 -15.23 14.43
CA GLY A 64 2.32 -15.04 15.88
C GLY A 64 3.67 -15.07 16.60
N ARG A 65 4.78 -14.82 15.90
CA ARG A 65 6.14 -14.83 16.44
C ARG A 65 6.72 -13.43 16.43
N ALA A 66 7.22 -13.01 17.59
CA ALA A 66 8.05 -11.81 17.73
C ALA A 66 9.51 -12.23 17.88
N ASP A 67 10.39 -11.60 17.10
CA ASP A 67 11.85 -11.75 17.24
C ASP A 67 12.45 -10.39 17.58
N GLN A 68 12.98 -10.25 18.78
CA GLN A 68 13.50 -8.99 19.30
C GLN A 68 14.70 -8.48 18.49
N THR A 69 15.52 -9.39 17.95
CA THR A 69 16.70 -9.01 17.15
C THR A 69 16.24 -8.39 15.83
N VAL A 70 15.25 -9.00 15.17
CA VAL A 70 14.67 -8.48 13.93
C VAL A 70 13.95 -7.15 14.21
N GLN A 71 13.17 -7.05 15.28
CA GLN A 71 12.49 -5.80 15.65
C GLN A 71 13.48 -4.66 15.90
N THR A 72 14.57 -4.94 16.64
CA THR A 72 15.63 -3.94 16.86
C THR A 72 16.30 -3.50 15.56
N ALA A 73 16.51 -4.43 14.63
CA ALA A 73 17.07 -4.10 13.32
C ALA A 73 16.11 -3.21 12.51
N VAL A 74 14.81 -3.51 12.53
CA VAL A 74 13.78 -2.69 11.88
C VAL A 74 13.70 -1.30 12.51
N ASP A 75 13.75 -1.19 13.83
CA ASP A 75 13.73 0.11 14.51
C ASP A 75 14.92 1.00 14.07
N ARG A 76 16.10 0.43 13.88
CA ARG A 76 17.27 1.15 13.34
C ARG A 76 17.05 1.61 11.91
N VAL A 77 16.43 0.77 11.06
CA VAL A 77 16.07 1.14 9.68
C VAL A 77 15.09 2.31 9.68
N VAL A 78 14.04 2.25 10.51
CA VAL A 78 13.04 3.32 10.63
C VAL A 78 13.69 4.62 11.09
N ALA A 79 14.49 4.58 12.17
CA ALA A 79 15.17 5.77 12.70
C ALA A 79 16.10 6.41 11.65
N ALA A 80 16.86 5.60 10.91
CA ALA A 80 17.73 6.09 9.83
C ALA A 80 16.93 6.77 8.71
N ARG A 81 15.77 6.21 8.31
CA ARG A 81 14.89 6.80 7.29
C ARG A 81 14.26 8.11 7.76
N LEU A 82 13.81 8.19 9.00
CA LEU A 82 13.27 9.42 9.59
C LEU A 82 14.35 10.50 9.68
N ALA A 83 15.59 10.15 10.08
CA ALA A 83 16.70 11.09 10.10
C ALA A 83 17.02 11.63 8.70
N ALA A 84 17.06 10.78 7.68
CA ALA A 84 17.28 11.19 6.29
C ALA A 84 16.17 12.13 5.78
N ALA A 85 14.90 11.81 6.05
CA ALA A 85 13.76 12.66 5.71
C ALA A 85 13.83 14.02 6.43
N SER A 86 14.24 14.05 7.70
CA SER A 86 14.45 15.29 8.46
C SER A 86 15.57 16.15 7.84
N CYS A 87 16.70 15.55 7.45
CA CYS A 87 17.79 16.25 6.76
C CYS A 87 17.34 16.82 5.41
N ARG A 88 16.60 16.04 4.61
CA ARG A 88 16.05 16.48 3.32
C ARG A 88 15.13 17.70 3.52
N ARG A 89 14.22 17.64 4.51
CA ARG A 89 13.28 18.74 4.83
C ARG A 89 14.00 20.00 5.25
N LYS A 90 15.02 19.91 6.11
CA LYS A 90 15.85 21.07 6.52
C LYS A 90 16.58 21.71 5.32
N ALA A 91 16.90 20.90 4.30
CA ALA A 91 17.46 21.38 3.05
C ALA A 91 16.42 21.86 2.02
N THR A 92 15.12 21.96 2.40
CA THR A 92 13.99 22.41 1.57
C THR A 92 13.91 21.68 0.21
N ARG A 93 14.32 20.40 0.16
CA ARG A 93 14.23 19.58 -1.05
C ARG A 93 12.95 18.79 -1.09
N LEU A 94 12.42 18.52 -2.30
CA LEU A 94 11.25 17.67 -2.51
C LEU A 94 11.54 16.21 -2.13
N PRO A 95 10.56 15.45 -1.64
CA PRO A 95 10.73 14.04 -1.30
C PRO A 95 10.85 13.17 -2.54
N ALA A 96 11.67 12.12 -2.47
CA ALA A 96 11.63 11.01 -3.39
C ALA A 96 10.41 10.11 -3.10
N LEU A 97 9.84 9.44 -4.10
CA LEU A 97 8.76 8.46 -3.88
C LEU A 97 9.16 7.41 -2.85
N ALA A 98 10.40 6.88 -2.95
CA ALA A 98 10.95 5.89 -2.04
C ALA A 98 11.14 6.39 -0.59
N GLU A 99 10.97 7.67 -0.30
CA GLU A 99 11.01 8.20 1.06
C GLU A 99 9.71 7.92 1.80
N PHE A 100 8.56 8.07 1.13
CA PHE A 100 7.24 8.00 1.78
C PHE A 100 6.35 6.86 1.31
N ASP A 101 6.61 6.22 0.15
CA ASP A 101 5.71 5.23 -0.43
C ASP A 101 5.50 3.97 0.42
N LEU A 102 4.54 3.12 0.02
CA LEU A 102 4.26 1.85 0.68
C LEU A 102 5.35 0.81 0.39
N ILE A 103 5.91 0.81 -0.81
CA ILE A 103 6.77 -0.28 -1.27
C ILE A 103 8.18 -0.17 -0.66
N ARG A 104 8.76 1.02 -0.65
CA ARG A 104 10.16 1.26 -0.23
C ARG A 104 10.28 2.21 0.94
N GLY A 105 9.25 3.01 1.21
CA GLY A 105 9.28 4.17 2.07
C GLY A 105 8.74 3.96 3.49
N LEU A 106 8.59 5.10 4.16
CA LEU A 106 8.15 5.18 5.55
C LEU A 106 6.71 4.70 5.75
N THR A 107 5.84 4.78 4.74
CA THR A 107 4.50 4.19 4.83
C THR A 107 4.57 2.68 5.03
N GLY A 108 5.38 1.97 4.24
CA GLY A 108 5.56 0.52 4.40
C GLY A 108 6.18 0.15 5.75
N LEU A 109 7.16 0.92 6.21
CA LEU A 109 7.74 0.73 7.55
C LEU A 109 6.71 0.98 8.65
N GLY A 110 5.85 1.98 8.49
CA GLY A 110 4.73 2.24 9.39
C GLY A 110 3.72 1.08 9.45
N VAL A 111 3.49 0.39 8.32
CA VAL A 111 2.67 -0.85 8.31
C VAL A 111 3.28 -1.92 9.21
N VAL A 112 4.60 -2.14 9.14
CA VAL A 112 5.30 -3.13 9.98
C VAL A 112 5.13 -2.79 11.45
N LEU A 113 5.35 -1.52 11.82
CA LEU A 113 5.21 -1.05 13.20
C LEU A 113 3.77 -1.15 13.72
N LEU A 114 2.79 -0.76 12.90
CA LEU A 114 1.35 -0.84 13.24
C LEU A 114 0.87 -2.29 13.36
N ALA A 115 1.56 -3.23 12.72
CA ALA A 115 1.23 -4.65 12.74
C ALA A 115 1.80 -5.41 13.94
N ARG A 116 2.67 -4.79 14.75
CA ARG A 116 3.21 -5.37 15.99
C ARG A 116 2.10 -5.66 16.99
N ALA A 117 2.27 -6.73 17.77
CA ALA A 117 1.36 -7.03 18.87
C ALA A 117 1.60 -6.09 20.06
N GLY A 118 0.55 -5.81 20.82
CA GLY A 118 0.62 -4.95 21.99
C GLY A 118 0.49 -3.47 21.68
N SER A 119 1.04 -2.60 22.55
CA SER A 119 0.96 -1.15 22.38
C SER A 119 1.81 -0.69 21.19
N PRO A 120 1.32 0.26 20.40
CA PRO A 120 2.09 0.82 19.28
C PRO A 120 3.42 1.40 19.75
N PRO A 121 4.54 1.09 19.06
CA PRO A 121 5.84 1.62 19.46
C PRO A 121 5.93 3.14 19.19
N PRO A 122 6.74 3.90 19.96
CA PRO A 122 6.92 5.34 19.75
C PRO A 122 7.36 5.70 18.33
N LEU A 123 8.19 4.88 17.69
CA LEU A 123 8.62 5.07 16.30
C LEU A 123 7.44 5.11 15.30
N LEU A 124 6.33 4.44 15.60
CA LEU A 124 5.14 4.56 14.76
C LEU A 124 4.60 5.99 14.78
N GLN A 125 4.55 6.63 15.95
CA GLN A 125 4.10 8.02 16.07
C GLN A 125 5.01 8.97 15.29
N GLU A 126 6.33 8.74 15.30
CA GLU A 126 7.29 9.52 14.52
C GLU A 126 7.07 9.34 13.00
N VAL A 127 6.79 8.11 12.53
CA VAL A 127 6.44 7.85 11.13
C VAL A 127 5.14 8.56 10.76
N LEU A 128 4.08 8.47 11.59
CA LEU A 128 2.82 9.15 11.33
C LEU A 128 3.00 10.67 11.32
N ALA A 129 3.76 11.24 12.25
CA ALA A 129 4.07 12.66 12.30
C ALA A 129 4.84 13.11 11.04
N TYR A 130 5.78 12.29 10.54
CA TYR A 130 6.43 12.56 9.26
C TYR A 130 5.42 12.59 8.11
N LEU A 131 4.52 11.58 8.00
CA LEU A 131 3.53 11.53 6.92
C LEU A 131 2.55 12.73 6.97
N VAL A 132 2.22 13.22 8.16
CA VAL A 132 1.44 14.45 8.34
C VAL A 132 2.12 15.64 7.68
N THR A 133 3.45 15.73 7.73
CA THR A 133 4.19 16.85 7.11
C THR A 133 4.04 16.93 5.60
N LEU A 134 3.70 15.81 4.93
CA LEU A 134 3.42 15.81 3.49
C LEU A 134 2.14 16.58 3.12
N ALA A 135 1.24 16.84 4.08
CA ALA A 135 0.06 17.67 3.85
C ALA A 135 0.37 19.18 3.78
N VAL A 136 1.58 19.59 4.17
CA VAL A 136 2.03 20.96 4.06
C VAL A 136 2.58 21.19 2.65
N PRO A 137 2.06 22.20 1.91
CA PRO A 137 2.59 22.53 0.59
C PRO A 137 4.10 22.82 0.63
N ALA A 138 4.79 22.45 -0.45
CA ALA A 138 6.19 22.76 -0.65
C ALA A 138 6.34 23.90 -1.67
N GLU A 139 7.33 24.76 -1.47
CA GLU A 139 7.72 25.76 -2.46
C GLU A 139 8.95 25.27 -3.23
N ALA A 140 8.83 25.22 -4.55
CA ALA A 140 9.93 24.88 -5.45
C ALA A 140 9.78 25.69 -6.75
N ASP A 141 10.87 26.27 -7.25
CA ASP A 141 10.94 27.04 -8.50
C ASP A 141 9.83 28.10 -8.61
N ALA A 142 9.59 28.85 -7.53
CA ALA A 142 8.53 29.87 -7.41
C ALA A 142 7.09 29.33 -7.56
N GLN A 143 6.88 28.02 -7.42
CA GLN A 143 5.57 27.38 -7.45
C GLN A 143 5.22 26.77 -6.09
N VAL A 144 3.93 26.76 -5.77
CA VAL A 144 3.38 26.07 -4.60
C VAL A 144 2.90 24.70 -5.05
N LEU A 145 3.56 23.67 -4.57
CA LEU A 145 3.33 22.27 -4.96
C LEU A 145 2.80 21.48 -3.77
N PRO A 146 2.07 20.36 -4.00
CA PRO A 146 1.77 19.41 -2.94
C PRO A 146 3.04 18.95 -2.21
N GLY A 147 2.99 18.80 -0.88
CA GLY A 147 4.17 18.42 -0.09
C GLY A 147 4.74 17.03 -0.39
N TRP A 148 4.02 16.20 -1.14
CA TRP A 148 4.45 14.88 -1.66
C TRP A 148 4.85 14.94 -3.14
N TRP A 149 5.02 16.14 -3.69
CA TRP A 149 5.55 16.29 -5.05
C TRP A 149 6.92 15.66 -5.16
N SER A 150 7.14 14.82 -6.17
CA SER A 150 8.38 14.08 -6.34
C SER A 150 9.01 14.32 -7.71
N PRO A 151 10.33 14.50 -7.78
CA PRO A 151 11.05 14.63 -9.06
C PRO A 151 11.26 13.27 -9.75
N ASP A 152 11.20 12.15 -9.02
CA ASP A 152 11.46 10.82 -9.54
C ASP A 152 10.19 10.11 -10.03
N SER A 153 10.37 9.25 -11.04
CA SER A 153 9.31 8.44 -11.62
C SER A 153 9.29 7.03 -11.06
N PRO A 154 8.11 6.42 -10.83
CA PRO A 154 8.00 5.02 -10.46
C PRO A 154 8.35 4.07 -11.60
N THR A 155 8.33 4.54 -12.86
CA THR A 155 8.56 3.75 -14.08
C THR A 155 9.95 3.93 -14.68
N HIS A 156 10.83 4.70 -14.04
CA HIS A 156 12.15 5.11 -14.55
C HIS A 156 12.10 6.01 -15.80
N GLU A 157 10.92 6.44 -16.23
CA GLU A 157 10.77 7.49 -17.24
C GLU A 157 10.98 8.85 -16.60
N GLU A 158 11.66 9.76 -17.29
CA GLU A 158 11.85 11.12 -16.82
C GLU A 158 10.50 11.88 -16.89
N ILE A 159 10.07 12.44 -15.77
CA ILE A 159 8.90 13.34 -15.70
C ILE A 159 9.41 14.76 -15.47
N THR A 160 9.50 15.53 -16.54
CA THR A 160 9.98 16.92 -16.48
C THR A 160 9.15 17.73 -15.47
N GLY A 161 9.83 18.40 -14.54
CA GLY A 161 9.18 19.17 -13.48
C GLY A 161 8.61 18.33 -12.33
N GLY A 162 8.72 17.00 -12.38
CA GLY A 162 8.20 16.10 -11.35
C GLY A 162 6.67 15.92 -11.38
N HIS A 163 6.12 15.30 -10.33
CA HIS A 163 4.71 14.94 -10.30
C HIS A 163 4.19 14.69 -8.87
N ALA A 164 2.88 14.81 -8.68
CA ALA A 164 2.17 14.27 -7.52
C ALA A 164 1.58 12.91 -7.84
N ASN A 165 2.09 11.85 -7.24
CA ASN A 165 1.65 10.48 -7.46
C ASN A 165 0.44 10.14 -6.57
N ASN A 166 -0.60 9.50 -7.15
CA ASN A 166 -1.87 9.20 -6.48
C ASN A 166 -2.00 7.73 -6.03
N GLY A 167 -1.15 6.83 -6.53
CA GLY A 167 -1.28 5.39 -6.27
C GLY A 167 -1.19 4.98 -4.81
N VAL A 168 -1.75 3.83 -4.47
CA VAL A 168 -1.57 3.20 -3.14
C VAL A 168 -0.14 2.70 -2.97
N ALA A 169 0.47 2.17 -4.04
CA ALA A 169 1.80 1.60 -3.99
C ALA A 169 2.91 2.66 -3.83
N HIS A 170 2.88 3.72 -4.65
CA HIS A 170 3.95 4.71 -4.71
C HIS A 170 3.49 6.16 -4.50
N GLY A 171 2.21 6.40 -4.28
CA GLY A 171 1.64 7.73 -4.16
C GLY A 171 1.03 8.03 -2.80
N ILE A 172 0.30 9.15 -2.75
CA ILE A 172 -0.26 9.71 -1.52
C ILE A 172 -1.40 8.87 -0.93
N ALA A 173 -2.03 7.98 -1.73
CA ALA A 173 -3.06 7.09 -1.20
C ALA A 173 -2.50 6.11 -0.15
N GLY A 174 -1.23 5.68 -0.27
CA GLY A 174 -0.58 4.86 0.75
C GLY A 174 -0.50 5.55 2.12
N PRO A 175 0.14 6.74 2.22
CA PRO A 175 0.11 7.58 3.43
C PRO A 175 -1.28 7.82 4.00
N LEU A 176 -2.26 8.19 3.15
CA LEU A 176 -3.64 8.39 3.59
C LEU A 176 -4.25 7.13 4.23
N ALA A 177 -4.04 5.96 3.60
CA ALA A 177 -4.55 4.70 4.13
C ALA A 177 -3.91 4.35 5.48
N LEU A 178 -2.57 4.51 5.61
CA LEU A 178 -1.88 4.24 6.89
C LEU A 178 -2.35 5.18 8.01
N LEU A 179 -2.43 6.50 7.75
CA LEU A 179 -2.94 7.48 8.73
C LEU A 179 -4.36 7.13 9.16
N SER A 180 -5.22 6.75 8.21
CA SER A 180 -6.62 6.36 8.48
C SER A 180 -6.72 5.07 9.30
N LEU A 181 -5.92 4.06 8.98
CA LEU A 181 -5.88 2.80 9.73
C LEU A 181 -5.32 2.99 11.14
N ALA A 182 -4.31 3.84 11.32
CA ALA A 182 -3.79 4.20 12.63
C ALA A 182 -4.85 4.91 13.48
N ALA A 183 -5.53 5.90 12.91
CA ALA A 183 -6.61 6.62 13.58
C ALA A 183 -7.77 5.69 14.02
N ARG A 184 -8.19 4.76 13.16
CA ARG A 184 -9.22 3.74 13.49
C ARG A 184 -8.81 2.80 14.63
N ARG A 185 -7.51 2.69 14.91
CA ARG A 185 -6.94 1.93 16.04
C ARG A 185 -6.61 2.79 17.26
N GLY A 186 -7.03 4.06 17.26
CA GLY A 186 -6.79 4.99 18.35
C GLY A 186 -5.35 5.54 18.41
N VAL A 187 -4.54 5.33 17.36
CA VAL A 187 -3.18 5.89 17.26
C VAL A 187 -3.26 7.20 16.51
N LEU A 188 -3.09 8.29 17.24
CA LEU A 188 -3.20 9.64 16.72
C LEU A 188 -1.94 10.45 17.03
N VAL A 189 -1.56 11.31 16.08
CA VAL A 189 -0.53 12.35 16.25
C VAL A 189 -1.10 13.70 15.90
N GLU A 190 -0.43 14.77 16.32
CA GLU A 190 -0.83 16.14 16.01
C GLU A 190 -0.94 16.35 14.48
N GLY A 191 -2.00 17.04 14.05
CA GLY A 191 -2.26 17.33 12.63
C GLY A 191 -2.77 16.18 11.79
N GLN A 192 -2.85 14.94 12.31
CA GLN A 192 -3.22 13.74 11.52
C GLN A 192 -4.58 13.86 10.86
N ILE A 193 -5.59 14.31 11.57
CA ILE A 193 -6.95 14.51 11.02
C ILE A 193 -6.95 15.55 9.91
N GLY A 194 -6.17 16.63 10.06
CA GLY A 194 -5.97 17.64 9.02
C GLY A 194 -5.34 17.04 7.76
N ALA A 195 -4.28 16.25 7.92
CA ALA A 195 -3.61 15.58 6.81
C ALA A 195 -4.54 14.60 6.08
N ILE A 196 -5.32 13.79 6.82
CA ILE A 196 -6.34 12.89 6.24
C ILE A 196 -7.32 13.70 5.37
N LYS A 197 -7.83 14.83 5.85
CA LYS A 197 -8.75 15.68 5.08
C LYS A 197 -8.10 16.26 3.82
N THR A 198 -6.85 16.72 3.91
CA THR A 198 -6.09 17.28 2.77
C THR A 198 -5.88 16.23 1.69
N PHE A 199 -5.39 15.06 2.04
CA PHE A 199 -5.15 13.98 1.08
C PHE A 199 -6.45 13.43 0.50
N THR A 200 -7.51 13.36 1.30
CA THR A 200 -8.85 12.97 0.83
C THR A 200 -9.36 13.93 -0.23
N ALA A 201 -9.32 15.25 0.03
CA ALA A 201 -9.77 16.27 -0.93
C ALA A 201 -8.96 16.21 -2.24
N TRP A 202 -7.65 15.97 -2.16
CA TRP A 202 -6.82 15.77 -3.34
C TRP A 202 -7.24 14.55 -4.16
N LEU A 203 -7.42 13.40 -3.52
CA LEU A 203 -7.79 12.17 -4.21
C LEU A 203 -9.24 12.18 -4.73
N GLU A 204 -10.16 12.91 -4.07
CA GLU A 204 -11.51 13.16 -4.60
C GLU A 204 -11.47 13.95 -5.92
N LYS A 205 -10.48 14.83 -6.08
CA LYS A 205 -10.30 15.64 -7.30
C LYS A 205 -9.47 14.92 -8.39
N PHE A 206 -8.38 14.26 -7.99
CA PHE A 206 -7.36 13.77 -8.90
C PHE A 206 -7.12 12.25 -8.85
N GLY A 207 -7.82 11.51 -8.00
CA GLY A 207 -7.53 10.09 -7.74
C GLY A 207 -7.79 9.15 -8.93
N SER A 208 -8.55 9.58 -9.94
CA SER A 208 -8.74 8.82 -11.19
C SER A 208 -7.51 8.84 -12.10
N PHE A 209 -6.49 9.64 -11.79
CA PHE A 209 -5.24 9.73 -12.54
C PHE A 209 -4.12 9.02 -11.79
N TYR A 210 -3.14 8.45 -12.48
CA TYR A 210 -1.97 7.84 -11.83
C TYR A 210 -1.13 8.88 -11.12
N TRP A 211 -0.90 10.03 -11.76
CA TRP A 211 -0.20 11.20 -11.21
C TRP A 211 -0.63 12.48 -11.93
N ILE A 212 -0.31 13.60 -11.32
CA ILE A 212 -0.54 14.93 -11.87
C ILE A 212 0.82 15.61 -12.05
N THR A 213 1.08 16.12 -13.25
CA THR A 213 2.25 16.93 -13.62
C THR A 213 1.95 18.43 -13.52
N LEU A 214 2.95 19.29 -13.79
CA LEU A 214 2.80 20.76 -13.68
C LEU A 214 1.75 21.32 -14.65
N ASP A 215 1.75 20.90 -15.92
CA ASP A 215 0.85 21.45 -16.93
C ASP A 215 -0.63 21.22 -16.58
N PRO A 216 -1.07 19.99 -16.27
CA PRO A 216 -2.43 19.74 -15.79
C PRO A 216 -2.77 20.47 -14.49
N LEU A 217 -1.79 20.63 -13.57
CA LEU A 217 -2.02 21.33 -12.32
C LEU A 217 -2.29 22.82 -12.56
N ALA A 218 -1.53 23.46 -13.47
CA ALA A 218 -1.64 24.88 -13.79
C ALA A 218 -2.82 25.20 -14.72
N ALA A 219 -3.08 24.34 -15.71
CA ALA A 219 -4.04 24.59 -16.80
C ALA A 219 -5.43 23.99 -16.56
N GLU A 220 -5.64 23.26 -15.45
CA GLU A 220 -6.83 22.43 -15.24
C GLU A 220 -7.08 21.36 -16.34
N ALA A 221 -6.14 21.24 -17.29
CA ALA A 221 -6.17 20.23 -18.34
C ALA A 221 -5.72 18.89 -17.77
N LEU A 222 -6.67 17.99 -17.55
CA LEU A 222 -6.38 16.70 -16.95
C LEU A 222 -5.88 15.68 -17.98
N GLN A 223 -4.95 14.84 -17.55
CA GLN A 223 -4.54 13.65 -18.30
C GLN A 223 -5.73 12.70 -18.50
N ALA A 224 -5.62 11.75 -19.43
CA ALA A 224 -6.61 10.70 -19.54
C ALA A 224 -6.68 9.91 -18.21
N PRO A 225 -7.89 9.67 -17.67
CA PRO A 225 -8.02 8.95 -16.40
C PRO A 225 -7.48 7.53 -16.51
N SER A 226 -7.03 7.00 -15.40
CA SER A 226 -6.70 5.57 -15.29
C SER A 226 -7.93 4.73 -15.61
N LEU A 227 -7.81 3.84 -16.59
CA LEU A 227 -8.94 3.01 -17.02
C LEU A 227 -8.90 1.59 -16.43
N ARG A 228 -7.81 1.20 -15.74
CA ARG A 228 -7.70 -0.13 -15.13
C ARG A 228 -8.06 -0.06 -13.65
N PRO A 229 -9.10 -0.76 -13.20
CA PRO A 229 -9.34 -0.92 -11.78
C PRO A 229 -8.25 -1.82 -11.20
N SER A 230 -7.41 -1.30 -10.33
CA SER A 230 -6.35 -2.08 -9.68
C SER A 230 -6.11 -1.58 -8.25
N TRP A 231 -5.42 -2.41 -7.45
CA TRP A 231 -5.03 -2.01 -6.12
C TRP A 231 -3.94 -0.95 -6.14
N CYS A 232 -2.87 -1.16 -6.93
CA CYS A 232 -1.68 -0.29 -6.89
C CYS A 232 -1.94 1.11 -7.47
N TYR A 233 -2.55 1.15 -8.66
CA TYR A 233 -2.92 2.36 -9.40
C TYR A 233 -4.27 2.14 -10.06
N GLY A 234 -5.32 2.67 -9.49
CA GLY A 234 -6.65 2.54 -10.07
C GLY A 234 -7.76 2.81 -9.07
N ASP A 235 -8.97 2.89 -9.60
CA ASP A 235 -10.14 3.32 -8.84
C ASP A 235 -10.42 2.45 -7.61
N LEU A 236 -10.11 1.14 -7.66
CA LEU A 236 -10.35 0.25 -6.51
C LEU A 236 -9.45 0.58 -5.32
N GLY A 237 -8.15 0.76 -5.55
CA GLY A 237 -7.21 1.16 -4.49
C GLY A 237 -7.56 2.53 -3.91
N ILE A 238 -7.90 3.49 -4.78
CA ILE A 238 -8.33 4.83 -4.38
C ILE A 238 -9.65 4.76 -3.60
N ALA A 239 -10.65 4.04 -4.08
CA ALA A 239 -11.93 3.88 -3.40
C ALA A 239 -11.76 3.29 -2.01
N ARG A 240 -10.93 2.25 -1.86
CA ARG A 240 -10.64 1.67 -0.54
C ARG A 240 -9.96 2.67 0.38
N THR A 241 -8.98 3.41 -0.11
CA THR A 241 -8.28 4.43 0.66
C THR A 241 -9.23 5.54 1.14
N LEU A 242 -10.10 6.03 0.25
CA LEU A 242 -11.13 7.03 0.57
C LEU A 242 -12.16 6.49 1.57
N GLN A 243 -12.58 5.22 1.44
CA GLN A 243 -13.47 4.58 2.41
C GLN A 243 -12.81 4.48 3.80
N LEU A 244 -11.52 4.10 3.88
CA LEU A 244 -10.78 4.07 5.15
C LEU A 244 -10.70 5.45 5.80
N ALA A 245 -10.46 6.49 5.01
CA ALA A 245 -10.43 7.87 5.47
C ALA A 245 -11.81 8.32 5.98
N ALA A 246 -12.87 8.04 5.24
CA ALA A 246 -14.24 8.34 5.62
C ALA A 246 -14.63 7.64 6.94
N CYS A 247 -14.27 6.35 7.09
CA CYS A 247 -14.48 5.63 8.34
C CYS A 247 -13.71 6.23 9.52
N ALA A 248 -12.47 6.66 9.30
CA ALA A 248 -11.65 7.31 10.34
C ALA A 248 -12.21 8.68 10.77
N LEU A 249 -12.86 9.39 9.84
CA LEU A 249 -13.48 10.69 10.08
C LEU A 249 -14.94 10.61 10.55
N GLY A 250 -15.57 9.43 10.52
CA GLY A 250 -16.99 9.26 10.78
C GLY A 250 -17.90 9.89 9.70
N ASP A 251 -17.42 10.02 8.46
CA ASP A 251 -18.12 10.68 7.35
C ASP A 251 -18.80 9.63 6.44
N ASP A 252 -20.07 9.35 6.75
CA ASP A 252 -20.86 8.36 6.00
C ASP A 252 -21.13 8.78 4.55
N ALA A 253 -21.23 10.07 4.26
CA ALA A 253 -21.48 10.55 2.90
C ALA A 253 -20.24 10.32 2.00
N ARG A 254 -19.04 10.61 2.51
CA ARG A 254 -17.79 10.28 1.80
C ARG A 254 -17.58 8.79 1.65
N ARG A 255 -17.95 8.00 2.68
CA ARG A 255 -17.88 6.54 2.59
C ARG A 255 -18.73 6.01 1.46
N GLN A 256 -19.99 6.47 1.35
CA GLN A 256 -20.88 6.08 0.26
C GLN A 256 -20.32 6.46 -1.12
N LYS A 257 -19.77 7.67 -1.29
CA LYS A 257 -19.14 8.09 -2.55
C LYS A 257 -17.95 7.20 -2.95
N ALA A 258 -17.11 6.83 -1.98
CA ALA A 258 -16.00 5.91 -2.21
C ALA A 258 -16.49 4.52 -2.67
N GLU A 259 -17.56 4.02 -2.05
CA GLU A 259 -18.20 2.75 -2.44
C GLU A 259 -18.83 2.82 -3.83
N GLU A 260 -19.46 3.95 -4.20
CA GLU A 260 -20.00 4.19 -5.53
C GLU A 260 -18.91 4.20 -6.61
N LEU A 261 -17.75 4.83 -6.34
CA LEU A 261 -16.58 4.78 -7.22
C LEU A 261 -16.13 3.33 -7.47
N ALA A 262 -16.05 2.52 -6.42
CA ALA A 262 -15.68 1.12 -6.53
C ALA A 262 -16.69 0.31 -7.36
N ILE A 263 -17.98 0.47 -7.10
CA ILE A 263 -19.05 -0.22 -7.85
C ILE A 263 -19.00 0.18 -9.32
N ALA A 264 -18.87 1.47 -9.64
CA ALA A 264 -18.76 1.93 -11.02
C ALA A 264 -17.58 1.28 -11.76
N ALA A 265 -16.41 1.17 -11.09
CA ALA A 265 -15.24 0.53 -11.68
C ALA A 265 -15.43 -0.99 -11.89
N LEU A 266 -16.14 -1.66 -10.97
CA LEU A 266 -16.40 -3.11 -10.99
C LEU A 266 -17.53 -3.54 -11.93
N THR A 267 -18.35 -2.60 -12.39
CA THR A 267 -19.47 -2.86 -13.30
C THR A 267 -19.24 -2.34 -14.71
N ASP A 268 -18.12 -1.65 -14.98
CA ASP A 268 -17.74 -1.15 -16.29
C ASP A 268 -16.96 -2.22 -17.08
N PRO A 269 -17.53 -2.82 -18.14
CA PRO A 269 -16.86 -3.85 -18.94
C PRO A 269 -15.58 -3.34 -19.62
N ALA A 270 -15.53 -2.05 -20.01
CA ALA A 270 -14.36 -1.46 -20.66
C ALA A 270 -13.17 -1.37 -19.69
N ARG A 271 -13.42 -1.04 -18.42
CA ARG A 271 -12.39 -1.05 -17.36
C ARG A 271 -11.95 -2.47 -17.03
N LEU A 272 -12.89 -3.38 -16.84
CA LEU A 272 -12.60 -4.77 -16.48
C LEU A 272 -11.84 -5.51 -17.59
N SER A 273 -12.04 -5.18 -18.88
CA SER A 273 -11.27 -5.77 -19.99
C SER A 273 -9.78 -5.45 -19.95
N ARG A 274 -9.37 -4.42 -19.20
CA ARG A 274 -7.96 -4.05 -19.02
C ARG A 274 -7.27 -4.81 -17.88
N VAL A 275 -8.00 -5.64 -17.14
CA VAL A 275 -7.43 -6.54 -16.13
C VAL A 275 -7.02 -7.83 -16.82
N THR A 276 -5.73 -7.99 -17.07
CA THR A 276 -5.17 -9.04 -17.95
C THR A 276 -4.61 -10.25 -17.20
N ASP A 277 -4.47 -10.17 -15.88
CA ASP A 277 -3.86 -11.25 -15.08
C ASP A 277 -4.58 -11.48 -13.73
N ALA A 278 -4.12 -12.48 -12.99
CA ALA A 278 -4.69 -12.88 -11.71
C ALA A 278 -3.91 -12.37 -10.48
N SER A 279 -3.00 -11.39 -10.63
CA SER A 279 -2.11 -10.92 -9.56
C SER A 279 -2.83 -10.13 -8.46
N LEU A 280 -2.17 -9.97 -7.30
CA LEU A 280 -2.60 -9.04 -6.25
C LEU A 280 -2.36 -7.59 -6.63
N CYS A 281 -1.24 -7.30 -7.30
CA CYS A 281 -0.84 -5.94 -7.58
C CYS A 281 -1.86 -5.21 -8.46
N HIS A 282 -2.23 -5.80 -9.59
CA HIS A 282 -3.08 -5.15 -10.59
C HIS A 282 -4.08 -6.09 -11.28
N GLY A 283 -4.16 -7.33 -10.84
CA GLY A 283 -5.02 -8.38 -11.39
C GLY A 283 -6.25 -8.68 -10.53
N TRP A 284 -6.91 -9.79 -10.89
CA TRP A 284 -8.18 -10.21 -10.28
C TRP A 284 -8.09 -10.49 -8.79
N ALA A 285 -6.92 -10.94 -8.27
CA ALA A 285 -6.71 -11.17 -6.84
C ALA A 285 -6.77 -9.85 -6.04
N GLY A 286 -6.13 -8.80 -6.56
CA GLY A 286 -6.21 -7.46 -5.95
C GLY A 286 -7.63 -6.93 -5.94
N LEU A 287 -8.34 -7.05 -7.07
CA LEU A 287 -9.74 -6.63 -7.16
C LEU A 287 -10.62 -7.36 -6.13
N LEU A 288 -10.52 -8.70 -6.06
CA LEU A 288 -11.31 -9.49 -5.11
C LEU A 288 -11.01 -9.08 -3.66
N THR A 289 -9.73 -8.93 -3.32
CA THR A 289 -9.31 -8.61 -1.95
C THR A 289 -9.80 -7.22 -1.52
N VAL A 290 -9.65 -6.22 -2.40
CA VAL A 290 -10.13 -4.85 -2.13
C VAL A 290 -11.65 -4.80 -2.05
N THR A 291 -12.36 -5.44 -2.98
CA THR A 291 -13.84 -5.45 -3.00
C THR A 291 -14.41 -6.13 -1.76
N THR A 292 -13.81 -7.22 -1.30
CA THR A 292 -14.21 -7.90 -0.07
C THR A 292 -14.03 -6.99 1.15
N ALA A 293 -12.94 -6.23 1.21
CA ALA A 293 -12.70 -5.30 2.31
C ALA A 293 -13.63 -4.07 2.26
N LEU A 294 -13.95 -3.58 1.05
CA LEU A 294 -14.97 -2.52 0.87
C LEU A 294 -16.34 -2.98 1.40
N ALA A 295 -16.76 -4.20 1.04
CA ALA A 295 -18.00 -4.78 1.50
C ALA A 295 -18.05 -4.93 3.04
N ALA A 296 -16.94 -5.36 3.65
CA ALA A 296 -16.85 -5.56 5.09
C ALA A 296 -17.04 -4.27 5.92
N ASP A 297 -16.58 -3.14 5.38
CA ASP A 297 -16.73 -1.82 6.03
C ASP A 297 -17.98 -1.04 5.52
N SER A 298 -18.73 -1.58 4.55
CA SER A 298 -19.92 -0.94 3.97
C SER A 298 -21.15 -1.07 4.88
N ARG A 299 -22.02 -0.05 4.86
CA ARG A 299 -23.37 -0.15 5.45
C ARG A 299 -24.36 -0.89 4.57
N THR A 300 -24.02 -1.10 3.30
CA THR A 300 -24.81 -1.81 2.30
C THR A 300 -23.99 -2.88 1.60
N PRO A 301 -23.50 -3.92 2.34
CA PRO A 301 -22.55 -4.91 1.81
C PRO A 301 -23.11 -5.72 0.64
N ASP A 302 -24.41 -5.90 0.56
CA ASP A 302 -25.09 -6.68 -0.50
C ASP A 302 -24.83 -6.11 -1.91
N ARG A 303 -24.56 -4.81 -2.02
CA ARG A 303 -24.19 -4.18 -3.31
C ARG A 303 -22.90 -4.76 -3.93
N PHE A 304 -22.03 -5.33 -3.12
CA PHE A 304 -20.78 -5.93 -3.53
C PHE A 304 -20.88 -7.44 -3.82
N ALA A 305 -22.00 -8.09 -3.51
CA ALA A 305 -22.14 -9.55 -3.62
C ALA A 305 -21.88 -10.03 -5.06
N GLU A 306 -22.51 -9.40 -6.05
CA GLU A 306 -22.34 -9.76 -7.45
C GLU A 306 -20.93 -9.43 -7.99
N PRO A 307 -20.36 -8.22 -7.78
CA PRO A 307 -18.97 -7.94 -8.09
C PRO A 307 -17.97 -8.92 -7.47
N ILE A 308 -18.13 -9.30 -6.22
CA ILE A 308 -17.27 -10.29 -5.54
C ILE A 308 -17.37 -11.65 -6.26
N ARG A 309 -18.58 -12.11 -6.58
CA ARG A 309 -18.80 -13.39 -7.26
C ARG A 309 -18.13 -13.41 -8.63
N GLN A 310 -18.33 -12.37 -9.45
CA GLN A 310 -17.76 -12.27 -10.79
C GLN A 310 -16.22 -12.18 -10.75
N THR A 311 -15.67 -11.35 -9.85
CA THR A 311 -14.24 -11.21 -9.69
C THR A 311 -13.58 -12.51 -9.23
N ARG A 312 -14.25 -13.26 -8.31
CA ARG A 312 -13.79 -14.57 -7.87
C ARG A 312 -13.72 -15.59 -9.01
N GLN A 313 -14.74 -15.65 -9.86
CA GLN A 313 -14.75 -16.55 -11.03
C GLN A 313 -13.60 -16.25 -12.00
N ARG A 314 -13.36 -14.95 -12.27
CA ARG A 314 -12.25 -14.55 -13.15
C ARG A 314 -10.87 -14.83 -12.52
N LEU A 315 -10.73 -14.61 -11.22
CA LEU A 315 -9.51 -14.97 -10.49
C LEU A 315 -9.25 -16.47 -10.59
N GLU A 316 -10.25 -17.29 -10.31
CA GLU A 316 -10.15 -18.76 -10.34
C GLU A 316 -9.70 -19.26 -11.72
N ALA A 317 -10.30 -18.72 -12.77
CA ALA A 317 -9.92 -19.02 -14.15
C ALA A 317 -8.51 -18.52 -14.53
N GLY A 318 -8.04 -17.43 -13.94
CA GLY A 318 -6.75 -16.82 -14.26
C GLY A 318 -5.54 -17.39 -13.51
N ILE A 319 -5.72 -18.04 -12.35
CA ILE A 319 -4.61 -18.58 -11.53
C ILE A 319 -3.71 -19.56 -12.29
N PRO A 320 -4.22 -20.48 -13.13
CA PRO A 320 -3.37 -21.43 -13.86
C PRO A 320 -2.34 -20.76 -14.77
N ALA A 321 -2.64 -19.57 -15.29
CA ALA A 321 -1.75 -18.82 -16.17
C ALA A 321 -0.61 -18.09 -15.43
N LEU A 322 -0.67 -17.97 -14.09
CA LEU A 322 0.41 -17.34 -13.32
C LEU A 322 1.64 -18.23 -13.29
N SER A 323 2.76 -17.73 -13.83
CA SER A 323 4.05 -18.43 -13.84
C SER A 323 4.87 -18.18 -12.56
N LYS A 324 4.77 -16.98 -11.98
CA LYS A 324 5.53 -16.59 -10.77
C LYS A 324 4.92 -17.23 -9.52
N PRO A 325 5.74 -17.68 -8.54
CA PRO A 325 5.24 -18.27 -7.30
C PRO A 325 4.87 -17.25 -6.22
N GLY A 326 5.41 -16.00 -6.28
CA GLY A 326 5.42 -15.00 -5.22
C GLY A 326 4.07 -14.42 -4.81
N PHE A 327 4.14 -13.40 -3.92
CA PHE A 327 2.96 -12.79 -3.30
C PHE A 327 2.28 -11.74 -4.19
N MET A 328 3.04 -10.75 -4.71
CA MET A 328 2.41 -9.60 -5.38
C MET A 328 1.92 -9.94 -6.80
N GLU A 329 2.73 -10.61 -7.60
CA GLU A 329 2.44 -10.94 -9.00
C GLU A 329 2.33 -12.44 -9.25
N GLY A 330 2.28 -13.25 -8.20
CA GLY A 330 2.37 -14.69 -8.30
C GLY A 330 1.23 -15.46 -7.67
N ARG A 331 1.37 -16.79 -7.73
CA ARG A 331 0.38 -17.75 -7.26
C ARG A 331 0.07 -17.66 -5.77
N ALA A 332 1.07 -17.33 -4.92
CA ALA A 332 0.87 -17.27 -3.49
C ALA A 332 -0.21 -16.25 -3.12
N GLY A 333 -0.10 -15.02 -3.61
CA GLY A 333 -1.09 -13.98 -3.36
C GLY A 333 -2.44 -14.27 -3.99
N ALA A 334 -2.46 -14.77 -5.22
CA ALA A 334 -3.70 -15.11 -5.92
C ALA A 334 -4.51 -16.19 -5.18
N VAL A 335 -3.82 -17.22 -4.68
CA VAL A 335 -4.46 -18.30 -3.90
C VAL A 335 -4.95 -17.79 -2.52
N MET A 336 -4.22 -16.89 -1.86
CA MET A 336 -4.66 -16.27 -0.61
C MET A 336 -5.94 -15.46 -0.82
N ALA A 337 -5.98 -14.64 -1.87
CA ALA A 337 -7.15 -13.86 -2.24
C ALA A 337 -8.37 -14.75 -2.57
N LEU A 338 -8.16 -15.82 -3.36
CA LEU A 338 -9.24 -16.73 -3.73
C LEU A 338 -9.87 -17.44 -2.52
N LYS A 339 -9.04 -17.83 -1.55
CA LYS A 339 -9.54 -18.44 -0.30
C LYS A 339 -10.35 -17.46 0.53
N GLY A 340 -10.09 -16.17 0.43
CA GLY A 340 -10.82 -15.13 1.15
C GLY A 340 -10.58 -15.11 2.65
N SER A 341 -9.68 -15.97 3.18
CA SER A 341 -9.28 -15.92 4.58
C SER A 341 -8.25 -14.80 4.79
N ASN A 342 -8.31 -14.17 5.96
CA ASN A 342 -7.34 -13.17 6.41
C ASN A 342 -7.08 -13.34 7.92
N VAL A 343 -6.94 -14.60 8.34
CA VAL A 343 -6.76 -14.96 9.75
C VAL A 343 -5.50 -14.35 10.32
N THR A 344 -4.43 -14.32 9.52
CA THR A 344 -3.16 -13.72 9.93
C THR A 344 -3.12 -12.21 9.79
N GLY A 345 -4.04 -11.60 9.04
CA GLY A 345 -4.01 -10.18 8.68
C GLY A 345 -2.97 -9.85 7.63
N TRP A 346 -2.73 -10.75 6.67
CA TRP A 346 -1.78 -10.57 5.58
C TRP A 346 -2.11 -9.37 4.68
N THR A 347 -3.39 -9.02 4.54
CA THR A 347 -3.85 -7.88 3.74
C THR A 347 -3.39 -6.53 4.28
N ARG A 348 -2.84 -6.48 5.50
CA ARG A 348 -2.20 -5.27 6.05
C ARG A 348 -1.00 -4.82 5.20
N ALA A 349 -0.27 -5.76 4.56
CA ALA A 349 0.80 -5.42 3.63
C ALA A 349 0.33 -4.57 2.44
N LEU A 350 -0.97 -4.60 2.14
CA LEU A 350 -1.62 -3.86 1.07
C LEU A 350 -2.39 -2.61 1.56
N LEU A 351 -2.32 -2.28 2.86
CA LEU A 351 -3.12 -1.20 3.48
C LEU A 351 -4.64 -1.36 3.25
N ILE A 352 -5.12 -2.59 3.19
CA ILE A 352 -6.54 -2.87 2.95
C ILE A 352 -7.33 -2.90 4.28
N ASN A 353 -6.67 -3.31 5.41
CA ASN A 353 -7.31 -3.39 6.74
C ASN A 353 -6.32 -3.26 7.91
#